data_32cd9325dc75526171dc0e802829a457
#
_entry.id   32cd9325dc75526171dc0e802829a457
#
_cell.length_a   1.000
_cell.length_b   1.000
_cell.length_c   1.000
_cell.angle_alpha   90.00
_cell.angle_beta   90.00
_cell.angle_gamma   90.00
#
_symmetry.space_group_name_H-M   'P 1'
#
loop_
_entity.id
_entity.type
_entity.pdbx_description
1 polymer ?
#
loop_
_entity_poly.entity_id
_entity_poly.type
_entity_poly.pdbx_seq_one_letter_code
_entity_poly.pdbx_strand_id
1 'polypeptide(L)'
;MLEEKVEHPKHYTQGKVECLDAIESATSSMTGVVAFYVANIFKYLWRHHIKHKDPMEDLLKAKFYLNKLIEHYAQNKTKDK
;
A
#
# COMPACT_ATOMS: atom_id res chain seq x y z
N MET A 1 -23.35 -6.11 -9.84
CA MET A 1 -23.20 -6.58 -8.47
C MET A 1 -22.36 -5.63 -7.66
N LEU A 2 -22.76 -5.39 -6.44
CA LEU A 2 -22.02 -4.48 -5.57
C LEU A 2 -20.62 -5.01 -5.28
N GLU A 3 -20.51 -6.32 -5.08
CA GLU A 3 -19.21 -6.91 -4.80
C GLU A 3 -18.21 -6.67 -5.90
N GLU A 4 -18.67 -6.76 -7.15
CA GLU A 4 -17.77 -6.53 -8.27
C GLU A 4 -17.24 -5.12 -8.29
N LYS A 5 -18.10 -4.15 -7.99
CA LYS A 5 -17.67 -2.74 -7.98
C LYS A 5 -16.69 -2.47 -6.86
N VAL A 6 -16.86 -3.13 -5.72
CA VAL A 6 -15.97 -2.95 -4.58
C VAL A 6 -14.66 -3.70 -4.77
N GLU A 7 -14.76 -4.93 -5.27
CA GLU A 7 -13.60 -5.83 -5.33
C GLU A 7 -12.64 -5.52 -6.46
N HIS A 8 -13.17 -4.94 -7.56
CA HIS A 8 -12.36 -4.74 -8.76
C HIS A 8 -12.47 -3.32 -9.30
N PRO A 9 -12.11 -2.31 -8.48
CA PRO A 9 -12.09 -0.94 -9.00
C PRO A 9 -11.11 -0.83 -10.16
N LYS A 10 -11.49 -0.06 -11.14
CA LYS A 10 -10.71 0.03 -12.38
C LYS A 10 -9.26 0.41 -12.14
N HIS A 11 -9.01 1.33 -11.22
CA HIS A 11 -7.65 1.82 -10.99
C HIS A 11 -6.79 0.86 -10.16
N TYR A 12 -7.34 -0.30 -9.79
CA TYR A 12 -6.58 -1.32 -9.06
C TYR A 12 -6.37 -2.60 -9.87
N THR A 13 -6.88 -2.65 -11.11
CA THR A 13 -6.84 -3.89 -11.89
C THR A 13 -6.03 -3.74 -13.16
N GLN A 14 -4.89 -3.09 -13.06
CA GLN A 14 -4.02 -2.95 -14.23
C GLN A 14 -3.08 -4.15 -14.34
N GLY A 15 -2.82 -4.56 -15.55
CA GLY A 15 -1.93 -5.69 -15.79
C GLY A 15 -2.59 -7.01 -15.42
N LYS A 16 -1.78 -8.01 -15.14
CA LYS A 16 -2.26 -9.35 -14.87
C LYS A 16 -2.59 -9.59 -13.40
N VAL A 17 -2.06 -8.76 -12.52
CA VAL A 17 -2.21 -8.94 -11.08
C VAL A 17 -3.01 -7.78 -10.52
N GLU A 18 -4.03 -8.09 -9.73
CA GLU A 18 -4.79 -7.05 -9.07
C GLU A 18 -4.01 -6.51 -7.87
N CYS A 19 -4.23 -5.23 -7.59
CA CYS A 19 -3.55 -4.58 -6.48
C CYS A 19 -3.80 -5.33 -5.17
N LEU A 20 -5.04 -5.75 -4.93
CA LEU A 20 -5.38 -6.45 -3.70
C LEU A 20 -4.58 -7.75 -3.57
N ASP A 21 -4.47 -8.49 -4.66
CA ASP A 21 -3.70 -9.74 -4.63
C ASP A 21 -2.23 -9.48 -4.34
N ALA A 22 -1.69 -8.43 -4.93
CA ALA A 22 -0.30 -8.06 -4.69
C ALA A 22 -0.09 -7.68 -3.22
N ILE A 23 -1.02 -6.93 -2.64
CA ILE A 23 -0.93 -6.53 -1.24
C ILE A 23 -1.02 -7.76 -0.33
N GLU A 24 -1.95 -8.67 -0.62
CA GLU A 24 -2.09 -9.87 0.19
C GLU A 24 -0.81 -10.69 0.19
N SER A 25 -0.22 -10.84 -0.99
CA SER A 25 1.03 -11.59 -1.09
C SER A 25 2.17 -10.89 -0.35
N ALA A 26 2.27 -9.59 -0.53
CA ALA A 26 3.36 -8.82 0.08
C ALA A 26 3.28 -8.82 1.60
N THR A 27 2.04 -8.83 2.15
CA THR A 27 1.84 -8.71 3.59
C THR A 27 1.56 -10.04 4.28
N SER A 28 1.67 -11.15 3.56
CA SER A 28 1.24 -12.45 4.09
C SER A 28 1.99 -12.87 5.36
N SER A 29 3.23 -12.42 5.52
CA SER A 29 4.02 -12.75 6.70
C SER A 29 4.11 -11.58 7.68
N MET A 30 3.32 -10.54 7.47
CA MET A 30 3.35 -9.34 8.30
C MET A 30 2.10 -9.26 9.15
N THR A 31 2.20 -8.61 10.31
CA THR A 31 1.07 -8.41 11.19
C THR A 31 1.03 -6.97 11.68
N GLY A 32 -0.14 -6.59 12.19
CA GLY A 32 -0.30 -5.31 12.85
C GLY A 32 -0.01 -4.13 11.96
N VAL A 33 0.64 -3.14 12.55
CA VAL A 33 0.85 -1.86 11.88
C VAL A 33 1.80 -1.96 10.68
N VAL A 34 2.72 -2.92 10.71
CA VAL A 34 3.62 -3.13 9.57
C VAL A 34 2.82 -3.48 8.33
N ALA A 35 1.90 -4.43 8.45
CA ALA A 35 1.06 -4.81 7.32
C ALA A 35 0.24 -3.63 6.82
N PHE A 36 -0.28 -2.83 7.74
CA PHE A 36 -1.06 -1.65 7.38
C PHE A 36 -0.24 -0.65 6.56
N TYR A 37 0.97 -0.34 7.03
CA TYR A 37 1.83 0.60 6.30
C TYR A 37 2.17 0.08 4.92
N VAL A 38 2.58 -1.19 4.83
CA VAL A 38 2.96 -1.77 3.54
C VAL A 38 1.79 -1.78 2.57
N ALA A 39 0.60 -2.14 3.07
CA ALA A 39 -0.60 -2.15 2.22
C ALA A 39 -0.87 -0.77 1.63
N ASN A 40 -0.75 0.28 2.43
CA ASN A 40 -0.99 1.62 1.95
C ASN A 40 0.07 2.09 0.97
N ILE A 41 1.34 1.74 1.19
CA ILE A 41 2.40 2.08 0.25
C ILE A 41 2.11 1.45 -1.11
N PHE A 42 1.76 0.15 -1.12
CA PHE A 42 1.42 -0.54 -2.36
C PHE A 42 0.25 0.13 -3.07
N LYS A 43 -0.80 0.44 -2.32
CA LYS A 43 -2.01 1.02 -2.91
C LYS A 43 -1.70 2.33 -3.62
N TYR A 44 -0.96 3.21 -2.97
CA TYR A 44 -0.69 4.52 -3.55
C TYR A 44 0.28 4.44 -4.72
N LEU A 45 1.30 3.61 -4.63
CA LEU A 45 2.22 3.41 -5.75
C LEU A 45 1.51 2.80 -6.95
N TRP A 46 0.63 1.84 -6.67
CA TRP A 46 -0.09 1.12 -7.74
C TRP A 46 -0.91 2.05 -8.61
N ARG A 47 -1.57 3.02 -7.97
CA ARG A 47 -2.55 3.84 -8.69
C ARG A 47 -2.07 5.26 -8.99
N HIS A 48 -0.82 5.61 -8.65
CA HIS A 48 -0.38 7.01 -8.69
C HIS A 48 -0.52 7.66 -10.06
N HIS A 49 -0.42 6.88 -11.13
CA HIS A 49 -0.47 7.41 -12.48
C HIS A 49 -1.84 7.21 -13.15
N ILE A 50 -2.81 6.69 -12.43
CA ILE A 50 -4.11 6.34 -12.99
C ILE A 50 -5.22 7.18 -12.39
N LYS A 51 -5.29 7.25 -11.06
CA LYS A 51 -6.45 7.82 -10.38
C LYS A 51 -6.51 9.33 -10.46
N HIS A 52 -5.38 10.01 -10.35
CA HIS A 52 -5.32 11.47 -10.32
C HIS A 52 -4.52 11.98 -11.50
N LYS A 53 -4.86 13.21 -11.93
CA LYS A 53 -4.05 13.85 -12.95
C LYS A 53 -2.63 14.11 -12.45
N ASP A 54 -2.53 14.49 -11.18
CA ASP A 54 -1.24 14.79 -10.58
C ASP A 54 -0.77 13.57 -9.79
N PRO A 55 0.24 12.86 -10.30
CA PRO A 55 0.74 11.68 -9.59
C PRO A 55 1.35 12.01 -8.24
N MET A 56 1.74 13.25 -8.01
CA MET A 56 2.41 13.62 -6.77
C MET A 56 1.55 13.38 -5.54
N GLU A 57 0.23 13.53 -5.68
CA GLU A 57 -0.65 13.34 -4.54
C GLU A 57 -0.48 11.94 -3.94
N ASP A 58 -0.55 10.91 -4.77
CA ASP A 58 -0.42 9.53 -4.29
C ASP A 58 1.03 9.21 -3.92
N LEU A 59 2.00 9.77 -4.64
CA LEU A 59 3.39 9.52 -4.31
C LEU A 59 3.75 10.09 -2.94
N LEU A 60 3.22 11.25 -2.60
CA LEU A 60 3.46 11.84 -1.28
C LEU A 60 2.79 11.04 -0.17
N LYS A 61 1.63 10.46 -0.46
CA LYS A 61 0.99 9.57 0.51
C LYS A 61 1.81 8.31 0.71
N ALA A 62 2.34 7.74 -0.37
CA ALA A 62 3.21 6.57 -0.26
C ALA A 62 4.44 6.91 0.58
N LYS A 63 5.01 8.07 0.35
CA LYS A 63 6.18 8.52 1.11
C LYS A 63 5.85 8.64 2.59
N PHE A 64 4.69 9.19 2.90
CA PHE A 64 4.26 9.32 4.30
C PHE A 64 4.25 7.96 5.00
N TYR A 65 3.63 6.97 4.38
CA TYR A 65 3.55 5.65 5.00
C TYR A 65 4.89 4.94 5.03
N LEU A 66 5.73 5.16 4.01
CA LEU A 66 7.07 4.60 4.03
C LEU A 66 7.89 5.18 5.18
N ASN A 67 7.77 6.48 5.42
CA ASN A 67 8.46 7.09 6.55
C ASN A 67 7.98 6.52 7.88
N LYS A 68 6.66 6.28 8.00
CA LYS A 68 6.12 5.66 9.20
C LYS A 68 6.67 4.25 9.41
N LEU A 69 6.80 3.51 8.33
CA LEU A 69 7.35 2.16 8.40
C LEU A 69 8.81 2.19 8.85
N ILE A 70 9.57 3.10 8.29
CA ILE A 70 10.99 3.25 8.68
C ILE A 70 11.09 3.61 10.15
N GLU A 71 10.27 4.55 10.62
CA GLU A 71 10.27 4.94 12.03
C GLU A 71 9.93 3.75 12.94
N HIS A 72 8.96 2.95 12.51
CA HIS A 72 8.54 1.79 13.29
C HIS A 72 9.71 0.83 13.50
N TYR A 73 10.43 0.49 12.46
CA TYR A 73 11.55 -0.42 12.56
C TYR A 73 12.71 0.21 13.35
N ALA A 74 12.93 1.50 13.17
CA ALA A 74 13.99 2.17 13.91
C ALA A 74 13.72 2.13 15.41
N GLN A 75 12.47 2.39 15.82
CA GLN A 75 12.09 2.37 17.23
C GLN A 75 12.18 0.97 17.81
N ASN A 76 11.71 -0.02 17.06
CA ASN A 76 11.74 -1.39 17.57
C ASN A 76 13.17 -1.91 17.68
N LYS A 77 14.03 -1.54 16.75
CA LYS A 77 15.43 -1.91 16.84
C LYS A 77 16.07 -1.35 18.08
N THR A 78 15.74 -0.10 18.42
CA THR A 78 16.24 0.52 19.63
C THR A 78 15.74 -0.18 20.86
N LYS A 79 14.46 -0.56 20.87
CA LYS A 79 13.86 -1.24 22.02
C LYS A 79 14.48 -2.61 22.26
N ASP A 80 14.84 -3.28 21.21
CA ASP A 80 15.39 -4.64 21.33
C ASP A 80 16.75 -4.67 21.97
N LYS A 81 17.38 -3.53 22.07
CA LYS A 81 18.63 -3.44 22.79
C LYS A 81 18.40 -3.11 24.27
#